data_9d25a448200fe40001afb2a78f736392
#
_entry.id   9d25a448200fe40001afb2a78f736392
#
_cell.length_a   1.000
_cell.length_b   1.000
_cell.length_c   1.000
_cell.angle_alpha   90.00
_cell.angle_beta   90.00
_cell.angle_gamma   90.00
#
_symmetry.space_group_name_H-M   'P 1'
#
loop_
_entity.id
_entity.type
_entity.pdbx_description
1 polymer ?
#
loop_
_entity_poly.entity_id
_entity_poly.type
_entity_poly.pdbx_seq_one_letter_code
_entity_poly.pdbx_strand_id
1 'polypeptide(L)'
;VEEVGKHVERALGAGGVRVADGGKPGRRGAVGGGACGKLMDFAVRKGADTFVIGDCSYDIMMKAHDIGLNLLDAGHFPTENPVARGFRDLIAEQFPNLTVEVSDVHCDCISFY
;
A
#
# COMPACT_ATOMS: atom_id res chain seq x y z
N VAL A 1 -12.88 -4.13 -8.14
CA VAL A 1 -12.05 -3.52 -7.08
C VAL A 1 -12.04 -4.36 -5.81
N GLU A 2 -13.16 -5.00 -5.42
CA GLU A 2 -13.27 -5.82 -4.21
C GLU A 2 -12.23 -6.97 -4.15
N GLU A 3 -12.07 -7.73 -5.24
CA GLU A 3 -11.07 -8.80 -5.30
C GLU A 3 -9.64 -8.30 -5.14
N VAL A 4 -9.34 -7.12 -5.71
CA VAL A 4 -8.05 -6.46 -5.55
C VAL A 4 -7.84 -6.07 -4.09
N GLY A 5 -8.85 -5.51 -3.43
CA GLY A 5 -8.82 -5.17 -2.01
C GLY A 5 -8.52 -6.38 -1.13
N LYS A 6 -9.24 -7.47 -1.32
CA LYS A 6 -9.01 -8.74 -0.60
C LYS A 6 -7.61 -9.34 -0.86
N HIS A 7 -7.10 -9.18 -2.07
CA HIS A 7 -5.73 -9.62 -2.39
C HIS A 7 -4.69 -8.79 -1.67
N VAL A 8 -4.84 -7.46 -1.70
CA VAL A 8 -3.95 -6.50 -1.01
C VAL A 8 -3.94 -6.76 0.50
N GLU A 9 -5.13 -6.91 1.11
CA GLU A 9 -5.27 -7.24 2.53
C GLU A 9 -4.45 -8.48 2.92
N ARG A 10 -4.65 -9.57 2.19
CA ARG A 10 -3.92 -10.84 2.46
C ARG A 10 -2.42 -10.72 2.19
N ALA A 11 -2.03 -10.09 1.09
CA ALA A 11 -0.63 -10.00 0.69
C ALA A 11 0.21 -9.14 1.64
N LEU A 12 -0.40 -8.11 2.21
CA LEU A 12 0.26 -7.20 3.15
C LEU A 12 0.02 -7.55 4.62
N GLY A 13 -0.89 -8.48 4.91
CA GLY A 13 -1.31 -8.77 6.29
C GLY A 13 -2.00 -7.58 6.95
N ALA A 14 -2.71 -6.76 6.16
CA ALA A 14 -3.44 -5.61 6.68
C ALA A 14 -4.66 -6.05 7.49
N GLY A 15 -5.02 -5.30 8.52
CA GLY A 15 -6.22 -5.56 9.33
C GLY A 15 -7.53 -5.17 8.64
N GLY A 16 -7.43 -4.52 7.49
CA GLY A 16 -8.54 -4.08 6.64
C GLY A 16 -8.06 -3.13 5.56
N VAL A 17 -8.83 -2.98 4.50
CA VAL A 17 -8.53 -2.06 3.39
C VAL A 17 -9.72 -1.13 3.18
N ARG A 18 -9.48 0.18 3.26
CA ARG A 18 -10.49 1.18 2.87
C ARG A 18 -10.44 1.38 1.35
N VAL A 19 -11.59 1.41 0.71
CA VAL A 19 -11.66 1.51 -0.74
C VAL A 19 -12.54 2.68 -1.18
N ALA A 20 -11.98 3.55 -2.03
CA ALA A 20 -12.77 4.43 -2.87
C ALA A 20 -12.88 3.78 -4.25
N ASP A 21 -14.07 3.32 -4.60
CA ASP A 21 -14.33 2.68 -5.88
C ASP A 21 -14.52 3.73 -6.97
N GLY A 22 -13.63 3.75 -7.95
CA GLY A 22 -13.69 4.65 -9.11
C GLY A 22 -14.62 4.16 -10.22
N GLY A 23 -15.33 3.02 -10.03
CA GLY A 23 -16.26 2.47 -10.99
C GLY A 23 -15.60 1.85 -12.24
N LYS A 24 -14.29 1.60 -12.20
CA LYS A 24 -13.54 1.01 -13.33
C LYS A 24 -12.92 -0.33 -12.92
N PRO A 25 -12.79 -1.26 -13.85
CA PRO A 25 -12.01 -2.47 -13.60
C PRO A 25 -10.54 -2.11 -13.39
N GLY A 26 -9.91 -2.69 -12.35
CA GLY A 26 -8.47 -2.54 -12.09
C GLY A 26 -7.64 -3.30 -13.12
N ARG A 27 -6.95 -2.58 -13.99
CA ARG A 27 -6.07 -3.15 -15.04
C ARG A 27 -4.63 -2.71 -14.89
N ARG A 28 -4.41 -1.47 -14.41
CA ARG A 28 -3.09 -0.90 -14.24
C ARG A 28 -2.95 -0.28 -12.86
N GLY A 29 -2.25 -1.00 -11.97
CA GLY A 29 -2.01 -0.57 -10.62
C GLY A 29 -0.79 0.35 -10.48
N ALA A 30 -0.89 1.31 -9.57
CA ALA A 30 0.23 1.99 -8.95
C ALA A 30 0.25 1.61 -7.46
N VAL A 31 1.44 1.59 -6.87
CA VAL A 31 1.62 1.28 -5.45
C VAL A 31 2.55 2.32 -4.82
N GLY A 32 2.22 2.76 -3.62
CA GLY A 32 3.08 3.62 -2.81
C GLY A 32 3.00 3.19 -1.33
N GLY A 33 4.15 3.05 -0.66
CA GLY A 33 4.18 2.78 0.78
C GLY A 33 3.84 4.02 1.59
N GLY A 34 3.04 3.86 2.64
CA GLY A 34 2.64 4.93 3.54
C GLY A 34 1.76 5.99 2.89
N ALA A 35 1.84 7.22 3.41
CA ALA A 35 0.94 8.34 3.07
C ALA A 35 1.23 8.96 1.69
N CYS A 36 1.05 8.20 0.63
CA CYS A 36 1.34 8.59 -0.75
C CYS A 36 0.21 9.32 -1.48
N GLY A 37 -0.84 9.77 -0.79
CA GLY A 37 -2.00 10.44 -1.41
C GLY A 37 -1.66 11.61 -2.33
N LYS A 38 -0.59 12.36 -2.04
CA LYS A 38 -0.08 13.46 -2.88
C LYS A 38 0.41 13.00 -4.27
N LEU A 39 0.71 11.73 -4.43
CA LEU A 39 1.17 11.15 -5.71
C LEU A 39 0.03 10.68 -6.60
N MET A 40 -1.22 10.80 -6.16
CA MET A 40 -2.40 10.33 -6.90
C MET A 40 -2.47 10.90 -8.32
N ASP A 41 -2.30 12.21 -8.47
CA ASP A 41 -2.34 12.85 -9.79
C ASP A 41 -1.19 12.37 -10.72
N PHE A 42 -0.05 12.02 -10.13
CA PHE A 42 1.06 11.43 -10.88
C PHE A 42 0.74 10.01 -11.33
N ALA A 43 0.15 9.18 -10.47
CA ALA A 43 -0.29 7.83 -10.81
C ALA A 43 -1.29 7.85 -11.97
N VAL A 44 -2.29 8.74 -11.90
CA VAL A 44 -3.29 8.94 -12.97
C VAL A 44 -2.63 9.36 -14.28
N ARG A 45 -1.72 10.33 -14.26
CA ARG A 45 -0.99 10.76 -15.47
C ARG A 45 -0.15 9.62 -16.08
N LYS A 46 0.28 8.65 -15.29
CA LYS A 46 0.96 7.43 -15.77
C LYS A 46 0.01 6.34 -16.22
N GLY A 47 -1.30 6.63 -16.22
CA GLY A 47 -2.35 5.73 -16.72
C GLY A 47 -2.79 4.67 -15.71
N ALA A 48 -2.53 4.86 -14.42
CA ALA A 48 -3.08 3.98 -13.39
C ALA A 48 -4.60 4.19 -13.27
N ASP A 49 -5.33 3.10 -13.16
CA ASP A 49 -6.75 3.06 -12.84
C ASP A 49 -7.00 2.59 -11.40
N THR A 50 -5.95 2.11 -10.75
CA THR A 50 -5.96 1.61 -9.38
C THR A 50 -4.70 2.07 -8.66
N PHE A 51 -4.84 2.60 -7.43
CA PHE A 51 -3.71 3.06 -6.63
C PHE A 51 -3.80 2.50 -5.21
N VAL A 52 -2.77 1.79 -4.77
CA VAL A 52 -2.66 1.20 -3.43
C VAL A 52 -1.68 2.02 -2.61
N ILE A 53 -2.13 2.51 -1.46
CA ILE A 53 -1.34 3.35 -0.54
C ILE A 53 -1.68 3.06 0.92
N GLY A 54 -1.06 3.78 1.84
CA GLY A 54 -1.46 3.86 3.24
C GLY A 54 -1.83 5.28 3.67
N ASP A 55 -2.56 5.40 4.77
CA ASP A 55 -2.90 6.67 5.44
C ASP A 55 -3.53 7.74 4.53
N CYS A 56 -4.63 7.39 3.92
CA CYS A 56 -5.34 8.30 3.05
C CYS A 56 -6.38 9.13 3.80
N SER A 57 -6.33 10.45 3.65
CA SER A 57 -7.37 11.34 4.16
C SER A 57 -8.67 11.22 3.37
N TYR A 58 -9.79 11.59 3.99
CA TYR A 58 -11.11 11.45 3.39
C TYR A 58 -11.27 12.28 2.09
N ASP A 59 -10.72 13.49 2.04
CA ASP A 59 -10.74 14.37 0.87
C ASP A 59 -10.01 13.74 -0.33
N ILE A 60 -8.91 13.03 -0.11
CA ILE A 60 -8.20 12.30 -1.16
C ILE A 60 -9.03 11.09 -1.63
N MET A 61 -9.69 10.37 -0.72
CA MET A 61 -10.59 9.27 -1.06
C MET A 61 -11.76 9.78 -1.93
N MET A 62 -12.39 10.91 -1.55
CA MET A 62 -13.44 11.55 -2.33
C MET A 62 -12.95 11.94 -3.73
N LYS A 63 -11.80 12.62 -3.81
CA LYS A 63 -11.21 13.02 -5.10
C LYS A 63 -10.95 11.81 -5.99
N ALA A 64 -10.41 10.72 -5.44
CA ALA A 64 -10.17 9.49 -6.20
C ALA A 64 -11.46 8.93 -6.79
N HIS A 65 -12.52 8.83 -5.98
CA HIS A 65 -13.84 8.41 -6.43
C HIS A 65 -14.36 9.30 -7.58
N ASP A 66 -14.30 10.61 -7.40
CA ASP A 66 -14.84 11.59 -8.38
C ASP A 66 -14.12 11.55 -9.73
N ILE A 67 -12.80 11.31 -9.75
CA ILE A 67 -12.02 11.20 -10.99
C ILE A 67 -12.03 9.77 -11.58
N GLY A 68 -12.72 8.83 -10.95
CA GLY A 68 -12.82 7.45 -11.40
C GLY A 68 -11.53 6.64 -11.23
N LEU A 69 -10.77 6.89 -10.16
CA LEU A 69 -9.61 6.11 -9.75
C LEU A 69 -10.02 5.18 -8.59
N ASN A 70 -9.73 3.90 -8.71
CA ASN A 70 -9.84 2.99 -7.57
C ASN A 70 -8.69 3.28 -6.61
N LEU A 71 -8.99 3.75 -5.40
CA LEU A 71 -7.98 4.02 -4.37
C LEU A 71 -8.17 3.05 -3.21
N LEU A 72 -7.11 2.30 -2.89
CA LEU A 72 -7.08 1.33 -1.81
C LEU A 72 -6.09 1.79 -0.76
N ASP A 73 -6.59 2.05 0.44
CA ASP A 73 -5.78 2.38 1.60
C ASP A 73 -5.68 1.14 2.50
N ALA A 74 -4.51 0.52 2.48
CA ALA A 74 -4.20 -0.69 3.23
C ALA A 74 -3.46 -0.43 4.54
N GLY A 75 -3.40 0.85 4.97
CA GLY A 75 -2.70 1.27 6.18
C GLY A 75 -1.21 1.57 5.97
N HIS A 76 -0.66 2.39 6.85
CA HIS A 76 0.73 2.85 6.77
C HIS A 76 1.70 1.70 6.97
N PHE A 77 1.62 1.07 8.13
CA PHE A 77 2.53 -0.02 8.50
C PHE A 77 2.50 -1.18 7.50
N PRO A 78 1.35 -1.74 7.10
CA PRO A 78 1.32 -2.86 6.16
C PRO A 78 1.91 -2.53 4.79
N THR A 79 1.77 -1.28 4.32
CA THR A 79 2.30 -0.87 3.01
C THR A 79 3.79 -0.52 3.03
N GLU A 80 4.38 -0.18 4.18
CA GLU A 80 5.81 0.12 4.33
C GLU A 80 6.62 -1.06 4.87
N ASN A 81 6.07 -1.87 5.77
CA ASN A 81 6.79 -2.96 6.42
C ASN A 81 7.47 -3.97 5.46
N PRO A 82 6.94 -4.28 4.26
CA PRO A 82 7.62 -5.16 3.30
C PRO A 82 9.05 -4.74 2.94
N VAL A 83 9.37 -3.44 3.01
CA VAL A 83 10.71 -2.91 2.70
C VAL A 83 11.78 -3.43 3.67
N ALA A 84 11.42 -3.72 4.93
CA ALA A 84 12.36 -4.22 5.93
C ALA A 84 12.99 -5.56 5.52
N ARG A 85 12.19 -6.46 4.92
CA ARG A 85 12.69 -7.73 4.38
C ARG A 85 13.60 -7.52 3.18
N GLY A 86 13.22 -6.60 2.27
CA GLY A 86 14.06 -6.24 1.12
C GLY A 86 15.40 -5.68 1.54
N PHE A 87 15.45 -4.81 2.53
CA PHE A 87 16.72 -4.28 3.09
C PHE A 87 17.54 -5.36 3.75
N ARG A 88 16.94 -6.24 4.56
CA ARG A 88 17.65 -7.38 5.15
C ARG A 88 18.34 -8.21 4.07
N ASP A 89 17.62 -8.58 3.03
CA ASP A 89 18.14 -9.44 1.97
C ASP A 89 19.25 -8.75 1.18
N LEU A 90 19.08 -7.47 0.84
CA LEU A 90 20.09 -6.66 0.16
C LEU A 90 21.38 -6.52 0.97
N ILE A 91 21.27 -6.24 2.28
CA ILE A 91 22.44 -6.08 3.16
C ILE A 91 23.14 -7.43 3.34
N ALA A 92 22.39 -8.52 3.57
CA ALA A 92 22.95 -9.85 3.73
C ALA A 92 23.69 -10.33 2.47
N GLU A 93 23.21 -9.98 1.27
CA GLU A 93 23.88 -10.26 0.01
C GLU A 93 25.19 -9.50 -0.12
N GLN A 94 25.20 -8.21 0.21
CA GLN A 94 26.38 -7.36 0.09
C GLN A 94 27.44 -7.64 1.17
N PHE A 95 27.00 -8.08 2.34
CA PHE A 95 27.86 -8.33 3.51
C PHE A 95 27.61 -9.72 4.10
N PRO A 96 28.10 -10.81 3.45
CA PRO A 96 27.80 -12.19 3.86
C PRO A 96 28.23 -12.57 5.28
N ASN A 97 29.16 -11.83 5.87
CA ASN A 97 29.66 -12.04 7.23
C ASN A 97 28.88 -11.26 8.29
N LEU A 98 27.89 -10.47 7.88
CA LEU A 98 27.05 -9.71 8.79
C LEU A 98 25.74 -10.46 9.07
N THR A 99 25.42 -10.65 10.34
CA THR A 99 24.08 -11.14 10.73
C THR A 99 23.08 -9.99 10.60
N VAL A 100 22.09 -10.17 9.76
CA VAL A 100 21.04 -9.16 9.52
C VAL A 100 19.67 -9.77 9.79
N GLU A 101 18.93 -9.17 10.73
CA GLU A 101 17.62 -9.65 11.16
C GLU A 101 16.58 -8.56 11.05
N VAL A 102 15.34 -8.93 10.79
CA VAL A 102 14.17 -8.06 10.92
C VAL A 102 13.57 -8.34 12.29
N SER A 103 13.29 -7.27 13.06
CA SER A 103 12.66 -7.40 14.37
C SER A 103 11.32 -8.12 14.28
N ASP A 104 11.11 -9.12 15.10
CA ASP A 104 9.86 -9.88 15.21
C ASP A 104 8.87 -9.27 16.22
N VAL A 105 9.32 -8.30 17.02
CA VAL A 105 8.47 -7.55 17.96
C VAL A 105 7.95 -6.24 17.39
N HIS A 106 8.40 -5.83 16.20
CA HIS A 106 7.91 -4.67 15.49
C HIS A 106 6.56 -4.98 14.84
N CYS A 107 5.52 -4.32 15.28
CA CYS A 107 4.14 -4.55 14.82
C CYS A 107 3.39 -3.23 14.59
N ASP A 108 2.27 -3.32 13.88
CA ASP A 108 1.34 -2.20 13.73
C ASP A 108 0.75 -1.84 15.10
N CYS A 109 0.64 -0.54 15.39
CA CYS A 109 -0.02 -0.03 16.58
C CYS A 109 -1.54 0.11 16.41
N ILE A 110 -2.07 -0.09 15.19
CA ILE A 110 -3.48 0.04 14.86
C ILE A 110 -4.16 -1.33 14.95
N SER A 111 -5.31 -1.36 15.61
CA SER A 111 -6.16 -2.55 15.72
C SER A 111 -7.51 -2.30 15.07
N PHE A 112 -8.06 -3.33 14.47
CA PHE A 112 -9.39 -3.33 13.86
C PHE A 112 -10.32 -4.20 14.70
N TYR A 113 -11.54 -3.70 14.99
CA TYR A 113 -12.55 -4.37 15.81
C TYR A 113 -13.86 -4.55 15.04
#